data_4a892ec4bf372e4e31a9fae29789868e
#
_entry.id   4a892ec4bf372e4e31a9fae29789868e
#
_cell.length_a   1.000
_cell.length_b   1.000
_cell.length_c   1.000
_cell.angle_alpha   90.00
_cell.angle_beta   90.00
_cell.angle_gamma   90.00
#
_symmetry.space_group_name_H-M   'P 1'
#
loop_
_entity.id
_entity.type
_entity.pdbx_description
1 polymer ?
#
loop_
_entity_poly.entity_id
_entity_poly.type
_entity_poly.pdbx_seq_one_letter_code
_entity_poly.pdbx_strand_id
1 'polypeptide(L)'
;MVGIASRVEEMNSCLDMNLNEVRFIGIRGKSGMDKTTLACVVFDKIYNQFEACSFLENVKEVFEAHGLETLQEQLLCDISKGALRVRDVTRRIQVIRNILCDKKVLIVVDDVSEKRHLEALVGKSWFGPRSRIIVTTEDECLLKSYEIQTVCKVDGLNNDEAQRLFSHKAHCKNDFVDLGKNFVTYAQGNPLLLKVLGAYLCKRTKEEWESAWNQIKAIPKENILEKLQIAYNGLEELEKKLFLDIACFFKGEDQNRVANILESVCYSDNNKRKLIDKSLILL
;
A
#
# COMPACT_ATOMS: atom_id res chain seq x y z
N MET A 1 -4.72 9.60 10.23
CA MET A 1 -4.08 8.28 10.26
C MET A 1 -3.21 8.18 11.50
N VAL A 2 -3.34 7.11 12.28
CA VAL A 2 -2.54 6.90 13.49
C VAL A 2 -1.10 6.58 13.10
N GLY A 3 -0.10 7.17 13.79
CA GLY A 3 1.33 6.86 13.61
C GLY A 3 1.99 7.34 12.32
N ILE A 4 1.28 8.04 11.43
CA ILE A 4 1.85 8.44 10.13
C ILE A 4 2.79 9.65 10.25
N ALA A 5 2.54 10.55 11.20
CA ALA A 5 3.28 11.82 11.29
C ALA A 5 4.78 11.61 11.56
N SER A 6 5.13 10.78 12.55
CA SER A 6 6.53 10.48 12.88
C SER A 6 7.26 9.76 11.74
N ARG A 7 6.58 8.86 11.04
CA ARG A 7 7.12 8.15 9.87
C ARG A 7 7.38 9.09 8.69
N VAL A 8 6.51 10.08 8.49
CA VAL A 8 6.72 11.11 7.47
C VAL A 8 7.91 12.00 7.81
N GLU A 9 8.14 12.34 9.08
CA GLU A 9 9.32 13.08 9.52
C GLU A 9 10.61 12.29 9.26
N GLU A 10 10.62 11.00 9.57
CA GLU A 10 11.74 10.11 9.26
C GLU A 10 11.99 10.04 7.74
N MET A 11 10.94 9.88 6.92
CA MET A 11 11.05 9.91 5.46
C MET A 11 11.60 11.25 4.93
N ASN A 12 11.18 12.38 5.50
CA ASN A 12 11.71 13.68 5.10
C ASN A 12 13.24 13.77 5.36
N SER A 13 13.72 13.19 6.46
CA SER A 13 15.14 13.10 6.75
C SER A 13 15.87 12.20 5.74
N CYS A 14 15.26 11.09 5.34
CA CYS A 14 15.80 10.19 4.31
C CYS A 14 15.83 10.85 2.92
N LEU A 15 14.82 11.65 2.58
CA LEU A 15 14.73 12.36 1.31
C LEU A 15 15.80 13.45 1.17
N ASP A 16 16.13 14.14 2.24
CA ASP A 16 17.10 15.23 2.29
C ASP A 16 17.08 16.13 1.04
N MET A 17 16.04 16.96 0.98
CA MET A 17 15.75 17.78 -0.21
C MET A 17 16.83 18.82 -0.56
N ASN A 18 17.77 19.05 0.35
CA ASN A 18 18.87 20.03 0.16
C ASN A 18 20.01 19.45 -0.68
N LEU A 19 20.15 18.13 -0.76
CA LEU A 19 21.21 17.50 -1.53
C LEU A 19 20.99 17.59 -3.04
N ASN A 20 22.05 17.93 -3.76
CA ASN A 20 22.02 18.09 -5.22
C ASN A 20 22.14 16.77 -5.99
N GLU A 21 22.32 15.65 -5.30
CA GLU A 21 22.46 14.32 -5.89
C GLU A 21 21.12 13.63 -6.13
N VAL A 22 21.14 12.61 -7.00
CA VAL A 22 20.03 11.65 -7.15
C VAL A 22 20.01 10.73 -5.95
N ARG A 23 18.86 10.56 -5.32
CA ARG A 23 18.72 9.65 -4.18
C ARG A 23 17.68 8.58 -4.44
N PHE A 24 18.08 7.34 -4.16
CA PHE A 24 17.19 6.19 -4.06
C PHE A 24 16.91 5.92 -2.58
N ILE A 25 15.64 5.87 -2.23
CA ILE A 25 15.18 5.65 -0.86
C ILE A 25 14.30 4.40 -0.82
N GLY A 26 14.67 3.42 -0.02
CA GLY A 26 13.88 2.23 0.22
C GLY A 26 12.94 2.41 1.40
N ILE A 27 11.64 2.15 1.21
CA ILE A 27 10.68 1.98 2.31
C ILE A 27 10.51 0.47 2.50
N ARG A 28 11.03 -0.04 3.61
CA ARG A 28 10.98 -1.46 3.92
C ARG A 28 10.05 -1.76 5.09
N GLY A 29 9.25 -2.80 4.97
CA GLY A 29 8.40 -3.30 6.06
C GLY A 29 7.62 -4.53 5.63
N LYS A 30 7.12 -5.30 6.58
CA LYS A 30 6.28 -6.48 6.31
C LYS A 30 4.97 -6.09 5.64
N SER A 31 4.25 -7.09 5.11
CA SER A 31 2.90 -6.89 4.56
C SER A 31 1.96 -6.24 5.57
N GLY A 32 1.11 -5.32 5.10
CA GLY A 32 0.14 -4.61 5.94
C GLY A 32 0.70 -3.53 6.87
N MET A 33 1.99 -3.15 6.74
CA MET A 33 2.64 -2.11 7.54
C MET A 33 2.43 -0.68 7.00
N ASP A 34 1.48 -0.48 6.10
CA ASP A 34 1.16 0.83 5.50
C ASP A 34 2.33 1.49 4.73
N LYS A 35 3.22 0.70 4.07
CA LYS A 35 4.34 1.20 3.24
C LYS A 35 3.85 2.09 2.10
N THR A 36 2.91 1.59 1.31
CA THR A 36 2.27 2.31 0.20
C THR A 36 1.62 3.59 0.69
N THR A 37 0.89 3.53 1.82
CA THR A 37 0.27 4.71 2.43
C THR A 37 1.29 5.78 2.81
N LEU A 38 2.44 5.37 3.37
CA LEU A 38 3.52 6.30 3.68
C LEU A 38 4.08 6.94 2.41
N ALA A 39 4.33 6.14 1.38
CA ALA A 39 4.82 6.62 0.08
C ALA A 39 3.84 7.61 -0.56
N CYS A 40 2.52 7.33 -0.55
CA CYS A 40 1.48 8.24 -1.05
C CYS A 40 1.48 9.57 -0.29
N VAL A 41 1.45 9.55 1.05
CA VAL A 41 1.42 10.78 1.86
C VAL A 41 2.67 11.63 1.62
N VAL A 42 3.83 11.01 1.46
CA VAL A 42 5.08 11.72 1.16
C VAL A 42 5.03 12.28 -0.26
N PHE A 43 4.62 11.48 -1.24
CA PHE A 43 4.46 11.91 -2.63
C PHE A 43 3.56 13.15 -2.73
N ASP A 44 2.35 13.11 -2.14
CA ASP A 44 1.39 14.20 -2.15
C ASP A 44 1.90 15.50 -1.50
N LYS A 45 2.81 15.37 -0.53
CA LYS A 45 3.41 16.55 0.12
C LYS A 45 4.47 17.25 -0.71
N ILE A 46 5.18 16.52 -1.58
CA ILE A 46 6.38 17.06 -2.22
C ILE A 46 6.34 17.07 -3.74
N TYR A 47 5.36 16.41 -4.40
CA TYR A 47 5.35 16.26 -5.87
C TYR A 47 5.44 17.59 -6.63
N ASN A 48 4.87 18.66 -6.09
CA ASN A 48 4.88 19.99 -6.69
C ASN A 48 6.27 20.65 -6.74
N GLN A 49 7.29 20.08 -6.07
CA GLN A 49 8.67 20.54 -6.07
C GLN A 49 9.50 19.92 -7.22
N PHE A 50 8.87 19.08 -8.05
CA PHE A 50 9.53 18.33 -9.12
C PHE A 50 8.92 18.68 -10.48
N GLU A 51 9.72 18.54 -11.54
CA GLU A 51 9.33 18.88 -12.91
C GLU A 51 8.47 17.78 -13.56
N ALA A 52 8.72 16.53 -13.15
CA ALA A 52 7.91 15.39 -13.53
C ALA A 52 7.82 14.40 -12.37
N CYS A 53 6.66 13.75 -12.23
CA CYS A 53 6.40 12.80 -11.18
C CYS A 53 5.69 11.58 -11.74
N SER A 54 5.91 10.41 -11.14
CA SER A 54 5.16 9.20 -11.42
C SER A 54 5.03 8.37 -10.14
N PHE A 55 3.85 7.77 -9.95
CA PHE A 55 3.59 6.82 -8.88
C PHE A 55 3.16 5.50 -9.53
N LEU A 56 4.06 4.52 -9.56
CA LEU A 56 3.81 3.18 -10.09
C LEU A 56 3.35 2.28 -8.94
N GLU A 57 2.04 2.07 -8.85
CA GLU A 57 1.44 1.27 -7.79
C GLU A 57 1.51 -0.22 -8.10
N ASN A 58 1.64 -1.05 -7.04
CA ASN A 58 1.53 -2.51 -7.11
C ASN A 58 2.36 -3.14 -8.24
N VAL A 59 3.61 -2.73 -8.39
CA VAL A 59 4.47 -3.09 -9.52
C VAL A 59 4.56 -4.61 -9.71
N LYS A 60 4.67 -5.38 -8.62
CA LYS A 60 4.68 -6.84 -8.67
C LYS A 60 3.44 -7.39 -9.38
N GLU A 61 2.27 -6.98 -8.94
CA GLU A 61 0.99 -7.49 -9.46
C GLU A 61 0.73 -7.04 -10.89
N VAL A 62 0.98 -5.76 -11.20
CA VAL A 62 0.83 -5.24 -12.57
C VAL A 62 1.78 -5.95 -13.52
N PHE A 63 3.00 -6.24 -13.07
CA PHE A 63 3.95 -7.02 -13.85
C PHE A 63 3.46 -8.46 -14.12
N GLU A 64 2.93 -9.14 -13.10
CA GLU A 64 2.41 -10.51 -13.23
C GLU A 64 1.18 -10.57 -14.15
N ALA A 65 0.30 -9.57 -14.10
CA ALA A 65 -0.95 -9.54 -14.88
C ALA A 65 -0.80 -8.99 -16.30
N HIS A 66 0.03 -7.95 -16.48
CA HIS A 66 0.07 -7.15 -17.72
C HIS A 66 1.48 -6.95 -18.29
N GLY A 67 2.49 -7.45 -17.62
CA GLY A 67 3.88 -7.33 -18.04
C GLY A 67 4.50 -5.95 -17.73
N LEU A 68 5.81 -5.87 -17.96
CA LEU A 68 6.62 -4.68 -17.69
C LEU A 68 6.28 -3.51 -18.62
N GLU A 69 5.78 -3.82 -19.81
CA GLU A 69 5.44 -2.84 -20.83
C GLU A 69 4.38 -1.85 -20.37
N THR A 70 3.38 -2.33 -19.62
CA THR A 70 2.31 -1.51 -19.05
C THR A 70 2.85 -0.49 -18.06
N LEU A 71 3.76 -0.91 -17.17
CA LEU A 71 4.41 -0.03 -16.20
C LEU A 71 5.29 1.03 -16.87
N GLN A 72 6.01 0.66 -17.92
CA GLN A 72 6.81 1.60 -18.71
C GLN A 72 5.95 2.59 -19.49
N GLU A 73 4.79 2.15 -19.97
CA GLU A 73 3.84 3.03 -20.65
C GLU A 73 3.22 4.03 -19.68
N GLN A 74 2.84 3.59 -18.49
CA GLN A 74 2.37 4.47 -17.42
C GLN A 74 3.46 5.50 -17.06
N LEU A 75 4.69 5.04 -16.78
CA LEU A 75 5.79 5.93 -16.45
C LEU A 75 6.02 6.98 -17.55
N LEU A 76 6.04 6.56 -18.82
CA LEU A 76 6.23 7.46 -19.95
C LEU A 76 5.07 8.47 -20.04
N CYS A 77 3.83 8.03 -19.86
CA CYS A 77 2.66 8.89 -19.87
C CYS A 77 2.77 9.97 -18.79
N ASP A 78 3.10 9.57 -17.55
CA ASP A 78 3.20 10.48 -16.40
C ASP A 78 4.30 11.54 -16.62
N ILE A 79 5.53 11.12 -16.97
CA ILE A 79 6.67 12.04 -17.12
C ILE A 79 6.59 12.92 -18.36
N SER A 80 5.82 12.50 -19.38
CA SER A 80 5.57 13.29 -20.61
C SER A 80 4.25 14.06 -20.57
N LYS A 81 3.48 13.96 -19.47
CA LYS A 81 2.13 14.54 -19.33
C LYS A 81 1.19 14.12 -20.47
N GLY A 82 1.27 12.85 -20.86
CA GLY A 82 0.45 12.26 -21.92
C GLY A 82 0.86 12.62 -23.35
N ALA A 83 1.95 13.39 -23.53
CA ALA A 83 2.35 13.88 -24.85
C ALA A 83 2.97 12.81 -25.78
N LEU A 84 3.47 11.72 -25.21
CA LEU A 84 4.23 10.70 -25.94
C LEU A 84 3.62 9.31 -25.78
N ARG A 85 3.55 8.57 -26.90
CA ARG A 85 3.23 7.15 -26.95
C ARG A 85 4.27 6.43 -27.79
N VAL A 86 4.95 5.44 -27.23
CA VAL A 86 6.00 4.66 -27.90
C VAL A 86 5.64 3.19 -27.83
N ARG A 87 5.38 2.56 -28.98
CA ARG A 87 4.97 1.13 -29.04
C ARG A 87 6.13 0.17 -28.84
N ASP A 88 7.31 0.53 -29.39
CA ASP A 88 8.51 -0.31 -29.27
C ASP A 88 9.12 -0.19 -27.86
N VAL A 89 9.27 -1.33 -27.18
CA VAL A 89 9.74 -1.40 -25.78
C VAL A 89 11.16 -0.88 -25.62
N THR A 90 12.06 -1.28 -26.51
CA THR A 90 13.47 -0.88 -26.43
C THR A 90 13.62 0.63 -26.65
N ARG A 91 12.89 1.16 -27.61
CA ARG A 91 12.85 2.61 -27.87
C ARG A 91 12.19 3.37 -26.73
N ARG A 92 11.19 2.77 -26.07
CA ARG A 92 10.50 3.36 -24.91
C ARG A 92 11.46 3.63 -23.76
N ILE A 93 12.31 2.66 -23.40
CA ILE A 93 13.34 2.83 -22.35
C ILE A 93 14.28 3.99 -22.68
N GLN A 94 14.72 4.10 -23.93
CA GLN A 94 15.58 5.21 -24.34
C GLN A 94 14.88 6.56 -24.26
N VAL A 95 13.61 6.63 -24.65
CA VAL A 95 12.80 7.86 -24.55
C VAL A 95 12.60 8.25 -23.09
N ILE A 96 12.24 7.31 -22.23
CA ILE A 96 12.12 7.52 -20.77
C ILE A 96 13.43 8.10 -20.22
N ARG A 97 14.56 7.44 -20.50
CA ARG A 97 15.88 7.89 -20.06
C ARG A 97 16.20 9.32 -20.53
N ASN A 98 15.94 9.62 -21.79
CA ASN A 98 16.20 10.96 -22.36
C ASN A 98 15.33 12.05 -21.72
N ILE A 99 14.11 11.72 -21.30
CA ILE A 99 13.24 12.68 -20.60
C ILE A 99 13.72 12.91 -19.16
N LEU A 100 14.21 11.87 -18.51
CA LEU A 100 14.57 11.90 -17.09
C LEU A 100 15.95 12.51 -16.81
N CYS A 101 16.90 12.44 -17.79
CA CYS A 101 18.31 12.78 -17.56
C CYS A 101 18.55 14.25 -17.17
N ASP A 102 17.72 15.17 -17.65
CA ASP A 102 17.87 16.61 -17.42
C ASP A 102 16.82 17.18 -16.45
N LYS A 103 15.94 16.33 -15.91
CA LYS A 103 14.83 16.78 -15.04
C LYS A 103 15.03 16.37 -13.59
N LYS A 104 14.59 17.26 -12.71
CA LYS A 104 14.38 16.93 -11.30
C LYS A 104 13.06 16.17 -11.16
N VAL A 105 13.11 14.86 -10.88
CA VAL A 105 11.93 14.01 -10.86
C VAL A 105 11.69 13.33 -9.53
N LEU A 106 10.41 13.05 -9.25
CA LEU A 106 9.97 12.21 -8.15
C LEU A 106 9.28 10.97 -8.72
N ILE A 107 9.87 9.80 -8.48
CA ILE A 107 9.28 8.53 -8.90
C ILE A 107 9.10 7.64 -7.69
N VAL A 108 7.90 7.09 -7.53
CA VAL A 108 7.60 6.03 -6.58
C VAL A 108 7.39 4.73 -7.33
N VAL A 109 8.07 3.67 -6.90
CA VAL A 109 7.93 2.30 -7.43
C VAL A 109 7.47 1.44 -6.26
N ASP A 110 6.16 1.16 -6.22
CA ASP A 110 5.53 0.52 -5.07
C ASP A 110 5.43 -1.00 -5.24
N ASP A 111 5.62 -1.72 -4.14
CA ASP A 111 5.56 -3.18 -4.03
C ASP A 111 6.48 -3.93 -5.01
N VAL A 112 7.77 -3.59 -4.96
CA VAL A 112 8.78 -4.23 -5.81
C VAL A 112 9.27 -5.53 -5.18
N SER A 113 9.27 -6.62 -5.97
CA SER A 113 9.75 -7.95 -5.55
C SER A 113 11.02 -8.40 -6.25
N GLU A 114 11.37 -7.80 -7.39
CA GLU A 114 12.50 -8.26 -8.21
C GLU A 114 13.36 -7.09 -8.72
N LYS A 115 14.68 -7.32 -8.77
CA LYS A 115 15.66 -6.36 -9.24
C LYS A 115 15.40 -5.89 -10.68
N ARG A 116 14.95 -6.79 -11.55
CA ARG A 116 14.63 -6.48 -12.96
C ARG A 116 13.55 -5.41 -13.11
N HIS A 117 12.61 -5.30 -12.16
CA HIS A 117 11.61 -4.23 -12.17
C HIS A 117 12.28 -2.86 -12.03
N LEU A 118 13.22 -2.73 -11.09
CA LEU A 118 13.96 -1.48 -10.89
C LEU A 118 14.88 -1.15 -12.08
N GLU A 119 15.57 -2.14 -12.62
CA GLU A 119 16.45 -1.95 -13.79
C GLU A 119 15.70 -1.44 -15.01
N ALA A 120 14.46 -1.89 -15.19
CA ALA A 120 13.65 -1.54 -16.36
C ALA A 120 12.79 -0.27 -16.19
N LEU A 121 12.56 0.18 -14.95
CA LEU A 121 11.72 1.34 -14.65
C LEU A 121 12.53 2.56 -14.18
N VAL A 122 13.60 2.32 -13.42
CA VAL A 122 14.34 3.38 -12.72
C VAL A 122 15.85 3.12 -12.73
N GLY A 123 16.43 2.91 -13.90
CA GLY A 123 17.88 2.70 -14.04
C GLY A 123 18.71 3.80 -13.37
N LYS A 124 19.73 3.43 -12.62
CA LYS A 124 20.50 4.35 -11.74
C LYS A 124 21.06 5.59 -12.41
N SER A 125 21.40 5.50 -13.70
CA SER A 125 22.03 6.58 -14.46
C SER A 125 21.04 7.42 -15.28
N TRP A 126 19.73 7.31 -15.01
CA TRP A 126 18.71 7.93 -15.88
C TRP A 126 18.30 9.34 -15.46
N PHE A 127 18.70 9.81 -14.28
CA PHE A 127 18.06 10.93 -13.61
C PHE A 127 18.93 12.19 -13.58
N GLY A 128 18.29 13.34 -13.73
CA GLY A 128 18.88 14.63 -13.47
C GLY A 128 19.09 14.86 -11.96
N PRO A 129 19.93 15.84 -11.58
CA PRO A 129 20.26 16.14 -10.20
C PRO A 129 19.00 16.47 -9.38
N ARG A 130 19.10 16.28 -8.07
CA ARG A 130 17.99 16.46 -7.09
C ARG A 130 16.79 15.55 -7.28
N SER A 131 16.87 14.55 -8.15
CA SER A 131 15.80 13.56 -8.30
C SER A 131 15.69 12.66 -7.06
N ARG A 132 14.48 12.20 -6.78
CA ARG A 132 14.16 11.30 -5.66
C ARG A 132 13.39 10.11 -6.19
N ILE A 133 13.91 8.93 -5.91
CA ILE A 133 13.31 7.66 -6.30
C ILE A 133 12.99 6.89 -5.01
N ILE A 134 11.71 6.65 -4.78
CA ILE A 134 11.21 5.92 -3.60
C ILE A 134 10.82 4.52 -4.06
N VAL A 135 11.32 3.50 -3.38
CA VAL A 135 11.02 2.09 -3.66
C VAL A 135 10.41 1.47 -2.42
N THR A 136 9.21 0.91 -2.52
CA THR A 136 8.65 0.15 -1.41
C THR A 136 8.81 -1.35 -1.65
N THR A 137 9.20 -2.09 -0.62
CA THR A 137 9.39 -3.54 -0.69
C THR A 137 9.34 -4.19 0.70
N GLU A 138 9.14 -5.50 0.73
CA GLU A 138 9.34 -6.32 1.93
C GLU A 138 10.77 -6.88 2.00
N ASP A 139 11.45 -6.97 0.86
CA ASP A 139 12.73 -7.65 0.70
C ASP A 139 13.92 -6.69 0.90
N GLU A 140 14.66 -6.90 1.98
CA GLU A 140 15.91 -6.18 2.23
C GLU A 140 17.02 -6.56 1.25
N CYS A 141 17.04 -7.82 0.80
CA CYS A 141 18.06 -8.29 -0.14
C CYS A 141 17.93 -7.59 -1.49
N LEU A 142 16.68 -7.30 -1.91
CA LEU A 142 16.41 -6.49 -3.09
C LEU A 142 17.04 -5.10 -2.99
N LEU A 143 16.81 -4.39 -1.89
CA LEU A 143 17.39 -3.04 -1.68
C LEU A 143 18.91 -3.08 -1.69
N LYS A 144 19.52 -4.07 -1.03
CA LYS A 144 20.98 -4.26 -1.03
C LYS A 144 21.52 -4.59 -2.42
N SER A 145 20.85 -5.48 -3.15
CA SER A 145 21.27 -5.89 -4.51
C SER A 145 21.19 -4.73 -5.52
N TYR A 146 20.28 -3.81 -5.31
CA TYR A 146 20.16 -2.57 -6.08
C TYR A 146 20.95 -1.41 -5.47
N GLU A 147 21.77 -1.68 -4.42
CA GLU A 147 22.63 -0.71 -3.72
C GLU A 147 21.85 0.54 -3.24
N ILE A 148 20.65 0.37 -2.75
CA ILE A 148 19.89 1.41 -2.07
C ILE A 148 20.37 1.47 -0.63
N GLN A 149 21.14 2.50 -0.30
CA GLN A 149 21.76 2.66 1.02
C GLN A 149 20.84 3.35 2.02
N THR A 150 20.01 4.27 1.55
CA THR A 150 19.06 4.99 2.40
C THR A 150 17.77 4.20 2.53
N VAL A 151 17.53 3.61 3.71
CA VAL A 151 16.36 2.77 3.96
C VAL A 151 15.60 3.28 5.16
N CYS A 152 14.34 3.65 4.94
CA CYS A 152 13.35 3.93 5.98
C CYS A 152 12.64 2.62 6.32
N LYS A 153 12.83 2.13 7.54
CA LYS A 153 12.20 0.91 8.01
C LYS A 153 10.84 1.22 8.62
N VAL A 154 9.79 0.68 8.05
CA VAL A 154 8.44 0.81 8.60
C VAL A 154 8.16 -0.33 9.57
N ASP A 155 8.31 -0.05 10.83
CA ASP A 155 7.95 -0.97 11.91
C ASP A 155 6.46 -0.88 12.24
N GLY A 156 5.95 -1.85 13.01
CA GLY A 156 4.58 -1.83 13.52
C GLY A 156 4.28 -0.59 14.37
N LEU A 157 3.00 -0.31 14.54
CA LEU A 157 2.55 0.72 15.48
C LEU A 157 3.00 0.36 16.90
N ASN A 158 3.35 1.37 17.70
CA ASN A 158 3.58 1.17 19.10
C ASN A 158 2.27 0.79 19.83
N ASN A 159 2.35 0.36 21.09
CA ASN A 159 1.18 -0.13 21.82
C ASN A 159 0.06 0.91 21.92
N ASP A 160 0.38 2.18 22.15
CA ASP A 160 -0.63 3.23 22.29
C ASP A 160 -1.30 3.56 20.96
N GLU A 161 -0.52 3.59 19.87
CA GLU A 161 -1.01 3.76 18.51
C GLU A 161 -1.89 2.59 18.08
N ALA A 162 -1.42 1.36 18.33
CA ALA A 162 -2.15 0.14 18.02
C ALA A 162 -3.48 0.07 18.76
N GLN A 163 -3.48 0.39 20.08
CA GLN A 163 -4.68 0.44 20.90
C GLN A 163 -5.67 1.49 20.38
N ARG A 164 -5.19 2.69 20.03
CA ARG A 164 -6.04 3.76 19.46
C ARG A 164 -6.66 3.34 18.14
N LEU A 165 -5.86 2.77 17.22
CA LEU A 165 -6.35 2.34 15.91
C LEU A 165 -7.40 1.23 16.05
N PHE A 166 -7.11 0.21 16.86
CA PHE A 166 -8.03 -0.89 17.11
C PHE A 166 -9.33 -0.43 17.76
N SER A 167 -9.24 0.36 18.85
CA SER A 167 -10.42 0.86 19.58
C SER A 167 -11.31 1.74 18.71
N HIS A 168 -10.70 2.57 17.84
CA HIS A 168 -11.45 3.39 16.88
C HIS A 168 -12.22 2.52 15.89
N LYS A 169 -11.63 1.45 15.38
CA LYS A 169 -12.28 0.56 14.40
C LYS A 169 -13.30 -0.39 15.05
N ALA A 170 -13.01 -0.88 16.25
CA ALA A 170 -13.89 -1.79 16.97
C ALA A 170 -15.06 -1.05 17.66
N HIS A 171 -15.03 0.29 17.72
CA HIS A 171 -15.96 1.07 18.57
C HIS A 171 -16.05 0.49 19.99
N CYS A 172 -14.86 0.21 20.59
CA CYS A 172 -14.76 -0.44 21.89
C CYS A 172 -15.55 0.29 22.98
N LYS A 173 -16.43 -0.45 23.66
CA LYS A 173 -17.02 -0.05 24.93
C LYS A 173 -16.04 -0.36 26.06
N ASN A 174 -16.17 0.32 27.21
CA ASN A 174 -15.25 0.15 28.34
C ASN A 174 -15.14 -1.31 28.83
N ASP A 175 -16.20 -2.10 28.68
CA ASP A 175 -16.26 -3.51 29.14
C ASP A 175 -15.42 -4.48 28.30
N PHE A 176 -14.90 -4.04 27.13
CA PHE A 176 -14.12 -4.88 26.21
C PHE A 176 -12.61 -4.56 26.20
N VAL A 177 -12.16 -3.63 27.06
CA VAL A 177 -10.78 -3.10 27.00
C VAL A 177 -9.74 -4.20 27.19
N ASP A 178 -9.93 -5.11 28.15
CA ASP A 178 -8.95 -6.16 28.43
C ASP A 178 -8.93 -7.23 27.33
N LEU A 179 -10.07 -7.58 26.78
CA LEU A 179 -10.13 -8.51 25.66
C LEU A 179 -9.54 -7.85 24.39
N GLY A 180 -9.78 -6.55 24.19
CA GLY A 180 -9.18 -5.76 23.11
C GLY A 180 -7.65 -5.74 23.16
N LYS A 181 -7.04 -5.67 24.34
CA LYS A 181 -5.58 -5.75 24.52
C LYS A 181 -4.99 -7.05 23.98
N ASN A 182 -5.72 -8.17 24.08
CA ASN A 182 -5.28 -9.45 23.52
C ASN A 182 -5.15 -9.39 21.99
N PHE A 183 -6.15 -8.82 21.31
CA PHE A 183 -6.12 -8.64 19.85
C PHE A 183 -5.01 -7.66 19.42
N VAL A 184 -4.82 -6.56 20.15
CA VAL A 184 -3.74 -5.60 19.89
C VAL A 184 -2.37 -6.26 20.02
N THR A 185 -2.13 -7.00 21.09
CA THR A 185 -0.88 -7.75 21.33
C THR A 185 -0.65 -8.79 20.23
N TYR A 186 -1.72 -9.49 19.83
CA TYR A 186 -1.65 -10.50 18.77
C TYR A 186 -1.33 -9.90 17.40
N ALA A 187 -1.85 -8.72 17.12
CA ALA A 187 -1.59 -8.01 15.86
C ALA A 187 -0.15 -7.49 15.74
N GLN A 188 0.62 -7.43 16.83
CA GLN A 188 2.03 -7.00 16.84
C GLN A 188 2.24 -5.64 16.12
N GLY A 189 1.33 -4.70 16.33
CA GLY A 189 1.39 -3.39 15.71
C GLY A 189 1.11 -3.34 14.20
N ASN A 190 0.66 -4.45 13.58
CA ASN A 190 0.33 -4.46 12.14
C ASN A 190 -0.95 -3.66 11.88
N PRO A 191 -0.87 -2.51 11.16
CA PRO A 191 -2.02 -1.62 10.96
C PRO A 191 -3.18 -2.27 10.22
N LEU A 192 -2.89 -3.07 9.18
CA LEU A 192 -3.93 -3.76 8.41
C LEU A 192 -4.70 -4.74 9.30
N LEU A 193 -3.97 -5.56 10.04
CA LEU A 193 -4.60 -6.55 10.93
C LEU A 193 -5.43 -5.87 12.03
N LEU A 194 -4.95 -4.78 12.62
CA LEU A 194 -5.69 -4.00 13.61
C LEU A 194 -6.97 -3.40 13.03
N LYS A 195 -6.91 -2.86 11.80
CA LYS A 195 -8.09 -2.31 11.09
C LYS A 195 -9.13 -3.41 10.85
N VAL A 196 -8.69 -4.54 10.30
CA VAL A 196 -9.58 -5.64 9.93
C VAL A 196 -10.20 -6.32 11.15
N LEU A 197 -9.38 -6.65 12.17
CA LEU A 197 -9.89 -7.26 13.39
C LEU A 197 -10.82 -6.31 14.16
N GLY A 198 -10.46 -5.04 14.28
CA GLY A 198 -11.31 -4.03 14.92
C GLY A 198 -12.67 -3.92 14.21
N ALA A 199 -12.68 -3.84 12.89
CA ALA A 199 -13.90 -3.76 12.10
C ALA A 199 -14.74 -5.05 12.20
N TYR A 200 -14.08 -6.22 12.17
CA TYR A 200 -14.74 -7.52 12.36
C TYR A 200 -15.47 -7.62 13.71
N LEU A 201 -14.88 -7.08 14.76
CA LEU A 201 -15.42 -7.12 16.12
C LEU A 201 -16.42 -5.99 16.43
N CYS A 202 -16.52 -5.01 15.54
CA CYS A 202 -17.43 -3.87 15.71
C CYS A 202 -18.89 -4.35 15.85
N LYS A 203 -19.61 -3.78 16.82
CA LYS A 203 -21.02 -4.11 17.13
C LYS A 203 -21.30 -5.56 17.57
N ARG A 204 -20.28 -6.38 17.83
CA ARG A 204 -20.43 -7.74 18.34
C ARG A 204 -20.54 -7.76 19.85
N THR A 205 -21.14 -8.83 20.39
CA THR A 205 -21.28 -9.07 21.84
C THR A 205 -19.95 -9.52 22.44
N LYS A 206 -19.87 -9.56 23.77
CA LYS A 206 -18.66 -10.02 24.49
C LYS A 206 -18.37 -11.49 24.20
N GLU A 207 -19.40 -12.32 24.17
CA GLU A 207 -19.31 -13.75 23.88
C GLU A 207 -18.78 -14.01 22.46
N GLU A 208 -19.19 -13.18 21.49
CA GLU A 208 -18.66 -13.23 20.12
C GLU A 208 -17.19 -12.81 20.05
N TRP A 209 -16.76 -11.80 20.84
CA TRP A 209 -15.35 -11.43 20.95
C TRP A 209 -14.51 -12.55 21.56
N GLU A 210 -15.00 -13.22 22.63
CA GLU A 210 -14.33 -14.35 23.26
C GLU A 210 -14.22 -15.54 22.30
N SER A 211 -15.28 -15.84 21.54
CA SER A 211 -15.27 -16.85 20.50
C SER A 211 -14.25 -16.55 19.41
N ALA A 212 -14.25 -15.32 18.90
CA ALA A 212 -13.27 -14.86 17.91
C ALA A 212 -11.84 -14.96 18.44
N TRP A 213 -11.58 -14.57 19.70
CA TRP A 213 -10.28 -14.72 20.32
C TRP A 213 -9.82 -16.17 20.38
N ASN A 214 -10.71 -17.10 20.76
CA ASN A 214 -10.40 -18.52 20.83
C ASN A 214 -10.03 -19.12 19.45
N GLN A 215 -10.61 -18.62 18.38
CA GLN A 215 -10.25 -19.01 17.00
C GLN A 215 -8.89 -18.42 16.58
N ILE A 216 -8.70 -17.12 16.79
CA ILE A 216 -7.51 -16.39 16.33
C ILE A 216 -6.24 -16.84 17.06
N LYS A 217 -6.30 -17.09 18.36
CA LYS A 217 -5.12 -17.50 19.15
C LYS A 217 -4.52 -18.84 18.72
N ALA A 218 -5.30 -19.68 18.01
CA ALA A 218 -4.83 -20.95 17.49
C ALA A 218 -4.02 -20.81 16.19
N ILE A 219 -4.08 -19.65 15.51
CA ILE A 219 -3.38 -19.40 14.25
C ILE A 219 -1.94 -18.92 14.54
N PRO A 220 -0.93 -19.46 13.86
CA PRO A 220 0.45 -19.00 13.99
C PRO A 220 0.62 -17.51 13.76
N LYS A 221 1.47 -16.86 14.56
CA LYS A 221 1.63 -15.39 14.53
C LYS A 221 2.19 -14.86 13.22
N GLU A 222 2.92 -15.67 12.47
CA GLU A 222 3.54 -15.30 11.21
C GLU A 222 2.57 -15.29 10.01
N ASN A 223 1.45 -16.00 10.09
CA ASN A 223 0.52 -16.14 8.97
C ASN A 223 -0.55 -15.04 8.96
N ILE A 224 -0.27 -13.91 8.31
CA ILE A 224 -1.20 -12.79 8.20
C ILE A 224 -2.45 -13.15 7.36
N LEU A 225 -2.30 -13.97 6.32
CA LEU A 225 -3.40 -14.34 5.44
C LEU A 225 -4.46 -15.15 6.18
N GLU A 226 -4.05 -16.16 6.97
CA GLU A 226 -4.99 -16.95 7.79
C GLU A 226 -5.72 -16.07 8.81
N LYS A 227 -5.04 -15.07 9.37
CA LYS A 227 -5.67 -14.11 10.29
C LYS A 227 -6.74 -13.25 9.61
N LEU A 228 -6.48 -12.82 8.38
CA LEU A 228 -7.43 -12.04 7.60
C LEU A 228 -8.61 -12.91 7.10
N GLN A 229 -8.37 -14.20 6.87
CA GLN A 229 -9.41 -15.17 6.49
C GLN A 229 -10.59 -15.22 7.47
N ILE A 230 -10.34 -15.00 8.75
CA ILE A 230 -11.40 -14.98 9.78
C ILE A 230 -12.39 -13.84 9.50
N ALA A 231 -11.88 -12.66 9.16
CA ALA A 231 -12.74 -11.53 8.82
C ALA A 231 -13.55 -11.81 7.54
N TYR A 232 -12.91 -12.42 6.53
CA TYR A 232 -13.60 -12.85 5.31
C TYR A 232 -14.68 -13.92 5.60
N ASN A 233 -14.36 -14.92 6.42
CA ASN A 233 -15.33 -15.98 6.80
C ASN A 233 -16.53 -15.42 7.58
N GLY A 234 -16.36 -14.30 8.27
CA GLY A 234 -17.44 -13.58 8.96
C GLY A 234 -18.32 -12.71 8.07
N LEU A 235 -18.10 -12.70 6.74
CA LEU A 235 -18.97 -12.03 5.78
C LEU A 235 -20.20 -12.89 5.46
N GLU A 236 -21.33 -12.23 5.15
CA GLU A 236 -22.48 -12.87 4.53
C GLU A 236 -22.14 -13.31 3.09
N GLU A 237 -22.86 -14.28 2.54
CA GLU A 237 -22.56 -14.84 1.20
C GLU A 237 -22.55 -13.78 0.09
N LEU A 238 -23.49 -12.82 0.13
CA LEU A 238 -23.51 -11.68 -0.80
C LEU A 238 -22.31 -10.76 -0.63
N GLU A 239 -21.86 -10.54 0.60
CA GLU A 239 -20.67 -9.74 0.90
C GLU A 239 -19.40 -10.44 0.43
N LYS A 240 -19.29 -11.77 0.59
CA LYS A 240 -18.17 -12.58 0.08
C LYS A 240 -18.10 -12.49 -1.44
N LYS A 241 -19.24 -12.64 -2.12
CA LYS A 241 -19.32 -12.55 -3.57
C LYS A 241 -18.88 -11.16 -4.04
N LEU A 242 -19.43 -10.10 -3.46
CA LEU A 242 -19.06 -8.73 -3.79
C LEU A 242 -17.56 -8.45 -3.54
N PHE A 243 -17.02 -8.96 -2.42
CA PHE A 243 -15.58 -8.83 -2.13
C PHE A 243 -14.71 -9.50 -3.20
N LEU A 244 -15.09 -10.73 -3.62
CA LEU A 244 -14.38 -11.45 -4.68
C LEU A 244 -14.52 -10.76 -6.04
N ASP A 245 -15.69 -10.26 -6.39
CA ASP A 245 -15.92 -9.55 -7.64
C ASP A 245 -15.05 -8.27 -7.70
N ILE A 246 -14.99 -7.51 -6.60
CA ILE A 246 -14.11 -6.32 -6.51
C ILE A 246 -12.65 -6.73 -6.61
N ALA A 247 -12.22 -7.74 -5.87
CA ALA A 247 -10.81 -8.16 -5.83
C ALA A 247 -10.33 -8.73 -7.17
N CYS A 248 -11.20 -9.45 -7.89
CA CYS A 248 -10.83 -10.15 -9.13
C CYS A 248 -10.97 -9.26 -10.39
N PHE A 249 -11.96 -8.35 -10.41
CA PHE A 249 -12.33 -7.66 -11.65
C PHE A 249 -12.18 -6.14 -11.60
N PHE A 250 -12.12 -5.54 -10.40
CA PHE A 250 -12.18 -4.09 -10.25
C PHE A 250 -11.00 -3.50 -9.46
N LYS A 251 -9.98 -4.30 -9.17
CA LYS A 251 -8.79 -3.82 -8.48
C LYS A 251 -8.05 -2.80 -9.36
N GLY A 252 -7.82 -1.59 -8.83
CA GLY A 252 -7.16 -0.50 -9.56
C GLY A 252 -8.05 0.27 -10.53
N GLU A 253 -9.35 -0.07 -10.64
CA GLU A 253 -10.31 0.68 -11.46
C GLU A 253 -10.83 1.92 -10.71
N ASP A 254 -11.28 2.93 -11.48
CA ASP A 254 -11.89 4.13 -10.93
C ASP A 254 -13.12 3.84 -10.08
N GLN A 255 -13.18 4.43 -8.89
CA GLN A 255 -14.23 4.21 -7.89
C GLN A 255 -15.64 4.43 -8.44
N ASN A 256 -15.85 5.51 -9.24
CA ASN A 256 -17.17 5.84 -9.77
C ASN A 256 -17.57 4.83 -10.84
N ARG A 257 -16.62 4.39 -11.66
CA ARG A 257 -16.84 3.35 -12.67
C ARG A 257 -17.25 2.03 -12.02
N VAL A 258 -16.51 1.60 -10.99
CA VAL A 258 -16.83 0.38 -10.21
C VAL A 258 -18.19 0.51 -9.54
N ALA A 259 -18.50 1.66 -8.95
CA ALA A 259 -19.79 1.92 -8.33
C ALA A 259 -20.95 1.73 -9.32
N ASN A 260 -20.88 2.35 -10.49
CA ASN A 260 -21.92 2.25 -11.53
C ASN A 260 -22.11 0.83 -12.04
N ILE A 261 -21.02 0.06 -12.25
CA ILE A 261 -21.09 -1.34 -12.69
C ILE A 261 -21.75 -2.20 -11.60
N LEU A 262 -21.32 -2.07 -10.36
CA LEU A 262 -21.86 -2.85 -9.25
C LEU A 262 -23.35 -2.57 -8.98
N GLU A 263 -23.81 -1.33 -9.20
CA GLU A 263 -25.22 -0.98 -9.14
C GLU A 263 -26.04 -1.68 -10.23
N SER A 264 -25.48 -1.78 -11.44
CA SER A 264 -26.15 -2.46 -12.56
C SER A 264 -26.30 -3.99 -12.34
N VAL A 265 -25.48 -4.59 -11.47
CA VAL A 265 -25.46 -6.03 -11.14
C VAL A 265 -26.19 -6.35 -9.83
N CYS A 266 -27.11 -5.49 -9.38
CA CYS A 266 -27.95 -5.67 -8.17
C CYS A 266 -27.19 -5.69 -6.83
N TYR A 267 -25.98 -5.14 -6.73
CA TYR A 267 -25.35 -4.89 -5.43
C TYR A 267 -25.84 -3.56 -4.85
N SER A 268 -26.47 -3.59 -3.68
CA SER A 268 -26.90 -2.36 -3.00
C SER A 268 -25.70 -1.57 -2.46
N ASP A 269 -25.82 -0.25 -2.44
CA ASP A 269 -24.84 0.64 -1.78
C ASP A 269 -24.54 0.25 -0.32
N ASN A 270 -25.52 -0.35 0.34
CA ASN A 270 -25.38 -0.84 1.70
C ASN A 270 -24.33 -1.97 1.79
N ASN A 271 -24.26 -2.86 0.81
CA ASN A 271 -23.27 -3.96 0.80
C ASN A 271 -21.84 -3.43 0.58
N LYS A 272 -21.67 -2.44 -0.31
CA LYS A 272 -20.37 -1.76 -0.52
C LYS A 272 -19.90 -1.07 0.77
N ARG A 273 -20.79 -0.26 1.40
CA ARG A 273 -20.50 0.41 2.67
C ARG A 273 -20.08 -0.58 3.77
N LYS A 274 -20.75 -1.71 3.88
CA LYS A 274 -20.40 -2.76 4.82
C LYS A 274 -18.97 -3.30 4.62
N LEU A 275 -18.51 -3.51 3.37
CA LEU A 275 -17.14 -3.97 3.10
C LEU A 275 -16.09 -2.89 3.41
N ILE A 276 -16.40 -1.63 3.14
CA ILE A 276 -15.56 -0.48 3.52
C ILE A 276 -15.48 -0.37 5.04
N ASP A 277 -16.62 -0.43 5.73
CA ASP A 277 -16.70 -0.37 7.19
C ASP A 277 -15.92 -1.54 7.83
N LYS A 278 -15.98 -2.72 7.22
CA LYS A 278 -15.20 -3.90 7.62
C LYS A 278 -13.71 -3.80 7.24
N SER A 279 -13.26 -2.70 6.63
CA SER A 279 -11.86 -2.47 6.20
C SER A 279 -11.30 -3.55 5.27
N LEU A 280 -12.17 -4.20 4.50
CA LEU A 280 -11.82 -5.26 3.56
C LEU A 280 -11.58 -4.72 2.14
N ILE A 281 -12.14 -3.55 1.82
CA ILE A 281 -11.84 -2.79 0.61
C ILE A 281 -11.51 -1.35 0.97
N LEU A 282 -10.59 -0.76 0.22
CA LEU A 282 -10.28 0.67 0.23
C LEU A 282 -10.83 1.24 -1.09
N LEU A 283 -11.68 2.22 -0.98
CA LEU A 283 -12.22 2.99 -2.10
C LEU A 283 -11.67 4.40 -2.04
#